data_c731a1b551d38264e8ee7c32e7a76912
#
_entry.id   c731a1b551d38264e8ee7c32e7a76912
#
_cell.length_a   1.000
_cell.length_b   1.000
_cell.length_c   1.000
_cell.angle_alpha   90.00
_cell.angle_beta   90.00
_cell.angle_gamma   90.00
#
_symmetry.space_group_name_H-M   'P 1'
#
loop_
_entity.id
_entity.type
_entity.pdbx_description
1 polymer ?
#
loop_
_entity_poly.entity_id
_entity_poly.type
_entity_poly.pdbx_seq_one_letter_code
_entity_poly.pdbx_strand_id
1 'polypeptide(L)'
;MPPWLPPLVQMADYGNDWDEYLAALYQRFSIDFLGARPLFDGRPTQLKRHPVSEGKEATFWHFISDGSVEADRLPNLRRCERIAWPRAIMDNCADPCVKMWREARGSSINFHLWCEEAMYLVVVADRGSFVLPWTAYPIEYEHQARKLNARWEKFRT
;
A
#
# COMPACT_ATOMS: atom_id res chain seq x y z
N MET A 1 11.91 4.14 -13.38
CA MET A 1 10.80 3.36 -12.74
C MET A 1 11.04 1.88 -12.95
N PRO A 2 10.81 1.05 -11.92
CA PRO A 2 10.97 -0.38 -12.08
C PRO A 2 10.01 -0.93 -13.14
N PRO A 3 10.47 -1.85 -14.01
CA PRO A 3 9.63 -2.34 -15.11
C PRO A 3 8.45 -3.19 -14.66
N TRP A 4 8.51 -3.74 -13.44
CA TRP A 4 7.42 -4.56 -12.90
C TRP A 4 6.31 -3.72 -12.26
N LEU A 5 6.48 -2.41 -12.15
CA LEU A 5 5.49 -1.54 -11.53
C LEU A 5 4.34 -1.32 -12.52
N PRO A 6 3.07 -1.63 -12.14
CA PRO A 6 1.95 -1.50 -13.06
C PRO A 6 1.65 -0.05 -13.44
N PRO A 7 1.00 0.18 -14.58
CA PRO A 7 0.56 1.53 -14.93
C PRO A 7 -0.48 2.06 -13.95
N LEU A 8 -0.64 3.38 -13.95
CA LEU A 8 -1.66 4.04 -13.12
C LEU A 8 -3.07 3.68 -13.62
N VAL A 9 -3.99 3.52 -12.67
CA VAL A 9 -5.41 3.35 -12.97
C VAL A 9 -6.04 4.73 -12.87
N GLN A 10 -6.34 5.34 -14.01
CA GLN A 10 -6.75 6.74 -14.07
C GLN A 10 -8.27 6.89 -14.17
N MET A 11 -8.81 7.85 -13.43
CA MET A 11 -10.25 8.10 -13.41
C MET A 11 -10.80 8.47 -14.78
N ALA A 12 -9.97 9.14 -15.59
CA ALA A 12 -10.36 9.52 -16.96
C ALA A 12 -10.70 8.30 -17.84
N ASP A 13 -10.08 7.15 -17.58
CA ASP A 13 -10.35 5.93 -18.35
C ASP A 13 -11.72 5.31 -18.00
N TYR A 14 -12.38 5.84 -16.98
CA TYR A 14 -13.71 5.40 -16.53
C TYR A 14 -14.73 6.54 -16.61
N GLY A 15 -14.57 7.40 -17.63
CA GLY A 15 -15.50 8.49 -17.91
C GLY A 15 -15.54 9.57 -16.83
N ASN A 16 -14.52 9.66 -15.98
CA ASN A 16 -14.50 10.52 -14.80
C ASN A 16 -15.69 10.30 -13.87
N ASP A 17 -16.28 9.11 -13.92
CA ASP A 17 -17.39 8.70 -13.06
C ASP A 17 -16.83 8.00 -11.83
N TRP A 18 -17.10 8.55 -10.65
CA TRP A 18 -16.55 7.99 -9.40
C TRP A 18 -17.00 6.56 -9.14
N ASP A 19 -18.28 6.25 -9.36
CA ASP A 19 -18.78 4.90 -9.07
C ASP A 19 -18.16 3.85 -9.99
N GLU A 20 -17.99 4.18 -11.27
CA GLU A 20 -17.31 3.31 -12.23
C GLU A 20 -15.83 3.14 -11.86
N TYR A 21 -15.18 4.23 -11.48
CA TYR A 21 -13.78 4.21 -11.07
C TYR A 21 -13.60 3.40 -9.78
N LEU A 22 -14.44 3.63 -8.78
CA LEU A 22 -14.37 2.90 -7.52
C LEU A 22 -14.54 1.39 -7.74
N ALA A 23 -15.46 1.00 -8.61
CA ALA A 23 -15.65 -0.41 -8.96
C ALA A 23 -14.40 -1.02 -9.59
N ALA A 24 -13.73 -0.27 -10.49
CA ALA A 24 -12.50 -0.72 -11.11
C ALA A 24 -11.35 -0.84 -10.10
N LEU A 25 -11.24 0.12 -9.18
CA LEU A 25 -10.23 0.09 -8.12
C LEU A 25 -10.43 -1.13 -7.21
N TYR A 26 -11.66 -1.39 -6.82
CA TYR A 26 -11.95 -2.54 -5.96
C TYR A 26 -11.76 -3.87 -6.69
N GLN A 27 -12.05 -3.92 -7.99
CA GLN A 27 -11.78 -5.11 -8.78
C GLN A 27 -10.29 -5.41 -8.82
N ARG A 28 -9.45 -4.41 -9.01
CA ARG A 28 -7.99 -4.58 -8.98
C ARG A 28 -7.51 -5.04 -7.60
N PHE A 29 -8.00 -4.41 -6.56
CA PHE A 29 -7.69 -4.82 -5.19
C PHE A 29 -8.10 -6.28 -4.94
N SER A 30 -9.27 -6.67 -5.42
CA SER A 30 -9.77 -8.04 -5.25
C SER A 30 -8.89 -9.06 -5.94
N ILE A 31 -8.43 -8.76 -7.16
CA ILE A 31 -7.49 -9.62 -7.88
C ILE A 31 -6.19 -9.76 -7.08
N ASP A 32 -5.67 -8.66 -6.56
CA ASP A 32 -4.37 -8.63 -5.91
C ASP A 32 -4.37 -9.26 -4.50
N PHE A 33 -5.47 -9.14 -3.75
CA PHE A 33 -5.48 -9.48 -2.33
C PHE A 33 -6.57 -10.45 -1.90
N LEU A 34 -7.62 -10.65 -2.69
CA LEU A 34 -8.68 -11.59 -2.36
C LEU A 34 -8.60 -12.87 -3.17
N GLY A 35 -8.38 -12.75 -4.48
CA GLY A 35 -8.29 -13.89 -5.38
C GLY A 35 -7.00 -14.68 -5.23
N ALA A 36 -5.88 -13.97 -5.05
CA ALA A 36 -4.56 -14.58 -4.92
C ALA A 36 -3.76 -13.79 -3.89
N ARG A 37 -3.89 -14.18 -2.62
CA ARG A 37 -3.18 -13.50 -1.53
C ARG A 37 -1.69 -13.74 -1.63
N PRO A 38 -0.86 -12.69 -1.52
CA PRO A 38 0.58 -12.88 -1.58
C PRO A 38 1.10 -13.58 -0.34
N LEU A 39 2.20 -14.32 -0.51
CA LEU A 39 3.05 -14.69 0.60
C LEU A 39 4.09 -13.57 0.76
N PHE A 40 4.26 -13.08 1.97
CA PHE A 40 5.23 -12.05 2.27
C PHE A 40 6.08 -12.49 3.45
N ASP A 41 7.39 -12.46 3.29
CA ASP A 41 8.32 -12.94 4.31
C ASP A 41 8.00 -14.40 4.72
N GLY A 42 7.58 -15.21 3.77
CA GLY A 42 7.20 -16.61 3.99
C GLY A 42 5.89 -16.83 4.73
N ARG A 43 5.12 -15.76 4.95
CA ARG A 43 3.89 -15.82 5.75
C ARG A 43 2.67 -15.41 4.94
N PRO A 44 1.49 -15.94 5.29
CA PRO A 44 0.26 -15.55 4.59
C PRO A 44 -0.09 -14.09 4.88
N THR A 45 -0.69 -13.45 3.90
CA THR A 45 -1.22 -12.10 4.01
C THR A 45 -2.68 -12.16 4.38
N GLN A 46 -3.08 -11.44 5.42
CA GLN A 46 -4.47 -11.23 5.78
C GLN A 46 -4.82 -9.75 5.62
N LEU A 47 -6.11 -9.46 5.61
CA LEU A 47 -6.62 -8.11 5.42
C LEU A 47 -7.38 -7.65 6.66
N LYS A 48 -7.34 -6.34 6.92
CA LYS A 48 -8.20 -5.74 7.93
C LYS A 48 -9.58 -5.53 7.30
N ARG A 49 -10.57 -6.29 7.76
CA ARG A 49 -11.93 -6.21 7.21
C ARG A 49 -12.71 -5.04 7.79
N HIS A 50 -12.66 -4.87 9.10
CA HIS A 50 -13.48 -3.89 9.80
C HIS A 50 -12.72 -2.59 10.10
N PRO A 51 -13.37 -1.43 10.00
CA PRO A 51 -14.77 -1.27 9.64
C PRO A 51 -15.01 -1.52 8.14
N VAL A 52 -16.07 -2.28 7.84
CA VAL A 52 -16.51 -2.49 6.46
C VAL A 52 -17.32 -1.27 6.04
N SER A 53 -17.06 -0.73 4.87
CA SER A 53 -17.79 0.40 4.31
C SER A 53 -18.13 0.10 2.86
N GLU A 54 -19.39 0.28 2.47
CA GLU A 54 -19.87 0.00 1.12
C GLU A 54 -19.51 -1.42 0.65
N GLY A 55 -19.55 -2.37 1.58
CA GLY A 55 -19.21 -3.76 1.29
C GLY A 55 -17.73 -4.05 1.06
N LYS A 56 -16.85 -3.10 1.38
CA LYS A 56 -15.41 -3.21 1.12
C LYS A 56 -14.61 -3.14 2.40
N GLU A 57 -13.51 -3.90 2.44
CA GLU A 57 -12.63 -4.05 3.59
C GLU A 57 -11.92 -2.75 3.94
N ALA A 58 -11.56 -2.59 5.22
CA ALA A 58 -10.82 -1.43 5.69
C ALA A 58 -9.45 -1.30 4.99
N THR A 59 -8.77 -2.41 4.70
CA THR A 59 -7.49 -2.37 3.98
C THR A 59 -7.62 -1.66 2.64
N PHE A 60 -8.71 -1.96 1.89
CA PHE A 60 -8.95 -1.28 0.62
C PHE A 60 -9.05 0.24 0.81
N TRP A 61 -9.86 0.67 1.79
CA TRP A 61 -10.04 2.10 2.04
C TRP A 61 -8.77 2.78 2.51
N HIS A 62 -7.92 2.08 3.29
CA HIS A 62 -6.62 2.60 3.68
C HIS A 62 -5.69 2.83 2.49
N PHE A 63 -5.80 2.01 1.45
CA PHE A 63 -4.99 2.17 0.25
C PHE A 63 -5.39 3.37 -0.60
N ILE A 64 -6.66 3.77 -0.58
CA ILE A 64 -7.16 4.83 -1.48
C ILE A 64 -7.56 6.11 -0.76
N SER A 65 -7.52 6.14 0.57
CA SER A 65 -7.96 7.33 1.32
C SER A 65 -6.94 7.72 2.37
N ASP A 66 -7.02 8.97 2.81
CA ASP A 66 -6.18 9.49 3.90
C ASP A 66 -7.04 10.15 4.96
N GLY A 67 -6.42 10.43 6.11
CA GLY A 67 -7.07 10.98 7.29
C GLY A 67 -6.71 10.17 8.52
N SER A 68 -6.55 10.87 9.66
CA SER A 68 -6.17 10.26 10.93
C SER A 68 -7.37 9.64 11.66
N VAL A 69 -8.58 10.09 11.36
CA VAL A 69 -9.83 9.59 11.95
C VAL A 69 -10.52 8.70 10.93
N GLU A 70 -10.74 7.43 11.28
CA GLU A 70 -11.27 6.44 10.36
C GLU A 70 -12.60 6.86 9.71
N ALA A 71 -13.52 7.42 10.50
CA ALA A 71 -14.83 7.83 10.00
C ALA A 71 -14.76 9.01 9.05
N ASP A 72 -13.68 9.79 9.09
CA ASP A 72 -13.54 11.02 8.30
C ASP A 72 -12.52 10.88 7.16
N ARG A 73 -12.09 9.65 6.87
CA ARG A 73 -11.15 9.42 5.77
C ARG A 73 -11.82 9.73 4.43
N LEU A 74 -11.08 10.43 3.57
CA LEU A 74 -11.55 10.80 2.24
C LEU A 74 -10.66 10.16 1.17
N PRO A 75 -11.24 9.70 0.05
CA PRO A 75 -10.46 9.20 -1.06
C PRO A 75 -9.46 10.24 -1.54
N ASN A 76 -8.26 9.78 -1.87
CA ASN A 76 -7.17 10.59 -2.40
C ASN A 76 -6.86 10.07 -3.80
N LEU A 77 -7.00 10.91 -4.80
CA LEU A 77 -6.88 10.50 -6.20
C LEU A 77 -5.50 9.90 -6.51
N ARG A 78 -4.44 10.46 -5.92
CA ARG A 78 -3.08 9.94 -6.14
C ARG A 78 -2.93 8.54 -5.59
N ARG A 79 -3.54 8.25 -4.45
CA ARG A 79 -3.57 6.89 -3.91
C ARG A 79 -4.41 5.97 -4.79
N CYS A 80 -5.57 6.43 -5.24
CA CYS A 80 -6.43 5.65 -6.12
C CYS A 80 -5.70 5.22 -7.39
N GLU A 81 -5.00 6.14 -8.03
CA GLU A 81 -4.27 5.85 -9.27
C GLU A 81 -3.25 4.73 -9.10
N ARG A 82 -2.74 4.52 -7.89
CA ARG A 82 -1.69 3.57 -7.59
C ARG A 82 -2.19 2.30 -6.88
N ILE A 83 -3.46 1.99 -7.04
CA ILE A 83 -4.07 0.82 -6.35
C ILE A 83 -3.37 -0.50 -6.67
N ALA A 84 -2.76 -0.61 -7.84
CA ALA A 84 -2.04 -1.83 -8.24
C ALA A 84 -0.61 -1.90 -7.69
N TRP A 85 -0.11 -0.85 -7.09
CA TRP A 85 1.29 -0.77 -6.65
C TRP A 85 1.59 -1.53 -5.34
N PRO A 86 0.71 -1.56 -4.32
CA PRO A 86 1.03 -2.29 -3.09
C PRO A 86 1.38 -3.75 -3.32
N ARG A 87 0.57 -4.48 -4.10
CA ARG A 87 0.84 -5.88 -4.40
C ARG A 87 2.15 -6.04 -5.18
N ALA A 88 2.38 -5.21 -6.19
CA ALA A 88 3.57 -5.29 -7.02
C ALA A 88 4.84 -5.05 -6.19
N ILE A 89 4.82 -4.08 -5.28
CA ILE A 89 5.96 -3.78 -4.42
C ILE A 89 6.19 -4.90 -3.41
N MET A 90 5.12 -5.46 -2.83
CA MET A 90 5.25 -6.62 -1.93
C MET A 90 5.87 -7.82 -2.66
N ASP A 91 5.41 -8.11 -3.87
CA ASP A 91 5.94 -9.23 -4.66
C ASP A 91 7.40 -9.03 -5.07
N ASN A 92 7.84 -7.79 -5.19
CA ASN A 92 9.18 -7.45 -5.66
C ASN A 92 10.05 -6.83 -4.55
N CYS A 93 9.75 -7.14 -3.28
CA CYS A 93 10.47 -6.55 -2.16
C CYS A 93 11.95 -6.92 -2.09
N ALA A 94 12.38 -7.98 -2.80
CA ALA A 94 13.78 -8.38 -2.88
C ALA A 94 14.55 -7.61 -3.97
N ASP A 95 13.86 -6.89 -4.83
CA ASP A 95 14.50 -6.08 -5.88
C ASP A 95 15.30 -4.94 -5.23
N PRO A 96 16.53 -4.66 -5.69
CA PRO A 96 17.35 -3.59 -5.10
C PRO A 96 16.72 -2.21 -5.11
N CYS A 97 15.75 -1.95 -5.97
CA CYS A 97 15.05 -0.65 -5.97
C CYS A 97 14.02 -0.51 -4.85
N VAL A 98 13.76 -1.57 -4.08
CA VAL A 98 12.90 -1.51 -2.90
C VAL A 98 13.76 -1.54 -1.65
N LYS A 99 13.74 -0.45 -0.89
CA LYS A 99 14.40 -0.36 0.40
C LYS A 99 13.43 -0.86 1.45
N MET A 100 13.77 -1.98 2.10
CA MET A 100 12.88 -2.61 3.07
C MET A 100 13.56 -2.67 4.44
N TRP A 101 12.80 -2.32 5.48
CA TRP A 101 13.26 -2.43 6.86
C TRP A 101 12.08 -2.71 7.78
N ARG A 102 12.39 -3.19 8.98
CA ARG A 102 11.41 -3.40 10.04
C ARG A 102 11.63 -2.35 11.11
N GLU A 103 10.55 -1.83 11.65
CA GLU A 103 10.61 -0.77 12.65
C GLU A 103 9.52 -0.98 13.68
N ALA A 104 9.92 -0.94 14.96
CA ALA A 104 8.96 -1.04 16.06
C ALA A 104 8.25 0.31 16.26
N ARG A 105 6.96 0.25 16.53
CA ARG A 105 6.15 1.41 16.91
C ARG A 105 5.23 0.98 18.05
N GLY A 106 5.60 1.36 19.28
CA GLY A 106 4.92 0.86 20.46
C GLY A 106 5.08 -0.66 20.56
N SER A 107 3.96 -1.38 20.68
CA SER A 107 3.94 -2.85 20.72
C SER A 107 3.88 -3.48 19.33
N SER A 108 3.81 -2.67 18.28
CA SER A 108 3.67 -3.14 16.90
C SER A 108 5.01 -3.09 16.18
N ILE A 109 5.18 -4.01 15.22
CA ILE A 109 6.32 -4.02 14.31
C ILE A 109 5.78 -3.93 12.90
N ASN A 110 6.35 -3.02 12.09
CA ASN A 110 5.94 -2.83 10.72
C ASN A 110 7.11 -3.00 9.77
N PHE A 111 6.85 -3.65 8.64
CA PHE A 111 7.75 -3.59 7.49
C PHE A 111 7.44 -2.30 6.72
N HIS A 112 8.50 -1.61 6.32
CA HIS A 112 8.40 -0.47 5.42
C HIS A 112 9.06 -0.87 4.10
N LEU A 113 8.33 -0.70 3.00
CA LEU A 113 8.81 -1.00 1.65
C LEU A 113 8.81 0.31 0.88
N TRP A 114 10.01 0.88 0.72
CA TRP A 114 10.19 2.21 0.14
C TRP A 114 10.77 2.08 -1.27
N CYS A 115 9.95 2.40 -2.28
CA CYS A 115 10.38 2.46 -3.67
C CYS A 115 10.66 3.92 -4.01
N GLU A 116 11.91 4.31 -3.87
CA GLU A 116 12.32 5.71 -4.01
C GLU A 116 12.11 6.26 -5.41
N GLU A 117 12.41 5.45 -6.45
CA GLU A 117 12.21 5.88 -7.83
C GLU A 117 10.75 6.23 -8.12
N ALA A 118 9.83 5.51 -7.51
CA ALA A 118 8.40 5.73 -7.67
C ALA A 118 7.82 6.70 -6.65
N MET A 119 8.63 7.11 -5.65
CA MET A 119 8.19 7.95 -4.54
C MET A 119 6.94 7.36 -3.87
N TYR A 120 7.01 6.06 -3.52
CA TYR A 120 5.86 5.34 -2.99
C TYR A 120 6.27 4.42 -1.85
N LEU A 121 5.49 4.44 -0.76
CA LEU A 121 5.75 3.64 0.44
C LEU A 121 4.60 2.68 0.69
N VAL A 122 4.95 1.43 1.00
CA VAL A 122 3.99 0.42 1.48
C VAL A 122 4.37 0.06 2.91
N VAL A 123 3.40 0.04 3.80
CA VAL A 123 3.59 -0.36 5.20
C VAL A 123 2.81 -1.65 5.45
N VAL A 124 3.51 -2.67 5.92
CA VAL A 124 2.94 -3.99 6.18
C VAL A 124 3.16 -4.33 7.66
N ALA A 125 2.09 -4.56 8.39
CA ALA A 125 2.19 -4.90 9.80
C ALA A 125 2.61 -6.36 9.99
N ASP A 126 3.56 -6.58 10.89
CA ASP A 126 3.99 -7.91 11.29
C ASP A 126 3.10 -8.37 12.45
N ARG A 127 2.31 -9.42 12.22
CA ARG A 127 1.40 -9.98 13.23
C ARG A 127 1.84 -11.36 13.72
N GLY A 128 3.11 -11.70 13.52
CA GLY A 128 3.67 -12.98 13.94
C GLY A 128 3.39 -14.08 12.92
N SER A 129 2.26 -14.76 13.04
CA SER A 129 1.92 -15.87 12.13
C SER A 129 1.44 -15.41 10.75
N PHE A 130 1.11 -14.12 10.57
CA PHE A 130 0.69 -13.56 9.31
C PHE A 130 1.15 -12.11 9.21
N VAL A 131 1.04 -11.54 8.02
CA VAL A 131 1.29 -10.11 7.79
C VAL A 131 -0.01 -9.43 7.35
N LEU A 132 -0.11 -8.14 7.61
CA LEU A 132 -1.31 -7.36 7.35
C LEU A 132 -0.92 -6.07 6.64
N PRO A 133 -1.17 -5.95 5.31
CA PRO A 133 -0.96 -4.67 4.65
C PRO A 133 -1.76 -3.59 5.35
N TRP A 134 -1.07 -2.55 5.81
CA TRP A 134 -1.70 -1.53 6.64
C TRP A 134 -2.10 -0.31 5.85
N THR A 135 -1.15 0.25 5.10
CA THR A 135 -1.39 1.41 4.26
C THR A 135 -0.33 1.49 3.16
N ALA A 136 -0.62 2.31 2.15
CA ALA A 136 0.31 2.58 1.08
C ALA A 136 -0.02 3.95 0.51
N TYR A 137 1.02 4.76 0.21
CA TYR A 137 0.77 6.11 -0.27
C TYR A 137 1.99 6.70 -0.98
N PRO A 138 1.73 7.64 -1.90
CA PRO A 138 2.81 8.35 -2.55
C PRO A 138 3.46 9.36 -1.59
N ILE A 139 4.75 9.57 -1.78
CA ILE A 139 5.52 10.58 -1.05
C ILE A 139 5.62 11.80 -1.95
N GLU A 140 5.16 12.95 -1.47
CA GLU A 140 5.02 14.14 -2.29
C GLU A 140 6.24 15.07 -2.21
N TYR A 141 7.00 15.01 -1.11
CA TYR A 141 8.06 15.99 -0.85
C TYR A 141 9.41 15.33 -0.60
N GLU A 142 10.46 15.96 -1.11
CA GLU A 142 11.83 15.47 -0.97
C GLU A 142 12.26 15.32 0.50
N HIS A 143 11.81 16.20 1.40
CA HIS A 143 12.17 16.06 2.81
C HIS A 143 11.60 14.80 3.45
N GLN A 144 10.43 14.35 2.98
CA GLN A 144 9.85 13.08 3.42
C GLN A 144 10.67 11.90 2.91
N ALA A 145 11.10 11.97 1.65
CA ALA A 145 11.96 10.95 1.06
C ALA A 145 13.30 10.85 1.81
N ARG A 146 13.88 11.98 2.19
CA ARG A 146 15.13 12.00 2.97
C ARG A 146 14.93 11.36 4.35
N LYS A 147 13.79 11.59 5.00
CA LYS A 147 13.48 10.94 6.28
C LYS A 147 13.36 9.42 6.13
N LEU A 148 12.71 8.97 5.07
CA LEU A 148 12.59 7.53 4.81
C LEU A 148 13.94 6.90 4.53
N ASN A 149 14.80 7.55 3.75
CA ASN A 149 16.15 7.07 3.49
C ASN A 149 16.98 7.00 4.76
N ALA A 150 16.85 7.99 5.64
CA ALA A 150 17.55 7.98 6.92
C ALA A 150 17.07 6.83 7.82
N ARG A 151 15.78 6.55 7.83
CA ARG A 151 15.23 5.42 8.60
C ARG A 151 15.72 4.10 8.03
N TRP A 152 15.77 3.96 6.72
CA TRP A 152 16.31 2.76 6.10
C TRP A 152 17.76 2.52 6.49
N GLU A 153 18.60 3.56 6.43
CA GLU A 153 20.00 3.46 6.85
C GLU A 153 20.12 3.04 8.32
N LYS A 154 19.23 3.54 9.18
CA LYS A 154 19.26 3.24 10.61
C LYS A 154 18.81 1.81 10.93
N PHE A 155 17.77 1.31 10.25
CA PHE A 155 17.10 0.06 10.60
C PHE A 155 17.42 -1.12 9.68
N ARG A 156 18.12 -0.89 8.58
CA ARG A 156 18.55 -2.00 7.72
C ARG A 156 19.61 -2.82 8.45
N THR A 157 19.58 -4.12 8.28
CA THR A 157 20.55 -5.02 8.89
C THR A 157 21.14 -5.97 7.87
#